data_7b43b1676994836b1419573b9bd6721c
#
_entry.id   7b43b1676994836b1419573b9bd6721c
#
_cell.length_a   1.000
_cell.length_b   1.000
_cell.length_c   1.000
_cell.angle_alpha   90.00
_cell.angle_beta   90.00
_cell.angle_gamma   90.00
#
_symmetry.space_group_name_H-M   'P 1'
#
loop_
_entity.id
_entity.type
_entity.pdbx_description
1 polymer ?
#
loop_
_entity_poly.entity_id
_entity_poly.type
_entity_poly.pdbx_seq_one_letter_code
_entity_poly.pdbx_strand_id
1 'polypeptide(L)'
;MPLFNYIAIDKEGKQKEGTLEVGSQNEAISRIKEMGYYPTQVAEVKDTPEEAKKRKAAKGKKKGEISISLPTVSTKELTQFTRQLAVLIDAGLPLMRGMDTLAKSIHNPYFKGIINDIGDTIGQGSTFSEALAKHPKIFDKLFINMVKAGEIGGVLEVALNRLAEFAEKSQSIKGKVKSAMFYPVAVMVVATIIMWVLMTF
;
A
#
# COMPACT_ATOMS: atom_id res chain seq x y z
N MET A 1 21.16 -5.00 32.32
CA MET A 1 21.48 -6.03 31.31
C MET A 1 20.96 -5.53 29.98
N PRO A 2 21.67 -5.71 28.87
CA PRO A 2 21.15 -5.26 27.57
C PRO A 2 19.88 -6.02 27.18
N LEU A 3 18.92 -5.30 26.57
CA LEU A 3 17.67 -5.84 26.06
C LEU A 3 17.84 -6.18 24.59
N PHE A 4 17.42 -7.38 24.20
CA PHE A 4 17.44 -7.83 22.82
C PHE A 4 16.01 -8.03 22.32
N ASN A 5 15.66 -7.39 21.20
CA ASN A 5 14.43 -7.70 20.47
C ASN A 5 14.71 -8.84 19.50
N TYR A 6 13.84 -9.84 19.49
CA TYR A 6 13.95 -10.95 18.56
C TYR A 6 12.68 -11.13 17.74
N ILE A 7 12.88 -11.59 16.52
CA ILE A 7 11.85 -12.11 15.63
C ILE A 7 12.19 -13.58 15.38
N ALA A 8 11.28 -14.48 15.70
CA ALA A 8 11.48 -15.92 15.57
C ALA A 8 10.25 -16.59 14.93
N ILE A 9 10.47 -17.74 14.30
CA ILE A 9 9.42 -18.53 13.66
C ILE A 9 9.17 -19.78 14.50
N ASP A 10 7.89 -20.07 14.78
CA ASP A 10 7.43 -21.28 15.45
C ASP A 10 7.47 -22.50 14.49
N LYS A 11 7.39 -23.70 15.02
CA LYS A 11 7.32 -24.95 14.23
C LYS A 11 6.14 -24.99 13.24
N GLU A 12 5.13 -24.16 13.46
CA GLU A 12 3.96 -24.00 12.57
C GLU A 12 4.16 -22.91 11.50
N GLY A 13 5.35 -22.28 11.39
CA GLY A 13 5.63 -21.21 10.43
C GLY A 13 5.09 -19.83 10.82
N LYS A 14 4.56 -19.66 12.03
CA LYS A 14 4.05 -18.37 12.53
C LYS A 14 5.18 -17.54 13.12
N GLN A 15 5.25 -16.29 12.72
CA GLN A 15 6.20 -15.31 13.24
C GLN A 15 5.78 -14.83 14.63
N LYS A 16 6.73 -14.90 15.59
CA LYS A 16 6.59 -14.36 16.95
C LYS A 16 7.68 -13.34 17.23
N GLU A 17 7.29 -12.24 17.85
CA GLU A 17 8.19 -11.17 18.28
C GLU A 17 8.21 -11.13 19.81
N GLY A 18 9.39 -10.89 20.37
CA GLY A 18 9.55 -10.75 21.82
C GLY A 18 10.84 -10.03 22.19
N THR A 19 10.96 -9.76 23.49
CA THR A 19 12.14 -9.14 24.10
C THR A 19 12.74 -10.07 25.14
N LEU A 20 14.08 -10.18 25.16
CA LEU A 20 14.84 -10.96 26.12
C LEU A 20 15.91 -10.09 26.78
N GLU A 21 16.04 -10.17 28.11
CA GLU A 21 17.12 -9.57 28.87
C GLU A 21 18.25 -10.61 29.03
N VAL A 22 19.33 -10.42 28.29
CA VAL A 22 20.48 -11.35 28.28
C VAL A 22 21.79 -10.59 28.13
N GLY A 23 22.90 -11.20 28.55
CA GLY A 23 24.21 -10.57 28.55
C GLY A 23 24.84 -10.41 27.16
N SER A 24 24.44 -11.21 26.18
CA SER A 24 24.99 -11.19 24.82
C SER A 24 23.99 -11.68 23.78
N GLN A 25 24.25 -11.30 22.52
CA GLN A 25 23.43 -11.73 21.37
C GLN A 25 23.44 -13.27 21.19
N ASN A 26 24.57 -13.90 21.47
CA ASN A 26 24.68 -15.36 21.37
C ASN A 26 23.82 -16.08 22.43
N GLU A 27 23.75 -15.53 23.64
CA GLU A 27 22.89 -16.04 24.72
C GLU A 27 21.39 -15.85 24.37
N ALA A 28 21.03 -14.72 23.73
CA ALA A 28 19.68 -14.52 23.21
C ALA A 28 19.28 -15.61 22.20
N ILE A 29 20.16 -15.90 21.25
CA ILE A 29 19.94 -16.94 20.23
C ILE A 29 19.76 -18.31 20.87
N SER A 30 20.59 -18.65 21.88
CA SER A 30 20.49 -19.94 22.57
C SER A 30 19.17 -20.09 23.33
N ARG A 31 18.76 -19.08 24.08
CA ARG A 31 17.46 -19.10 24.80
C ARG A 31 16.25 -19.16 23.87
N ILE A 32 16.29 -18.48 22.72
CA ILE A 32 15.19 -18.54 21.73
C ILE A 32 15.08 -19.96 21.15
N LYS A 33 16.22 -20.64 20.90
CA LYS A 33 16.25 -22.05 20.46
C LYS A 33 15.74 -23.02 21.53
N GLU A 34 16.06 -22.79 22.81
CA GLU A 34 15.55 -23.59 23.94
C GLU A 34 14.03 -23.47 24.10
N MET A 35 13.46 -22.29 23.77
CA MET A 35 12.00 -22.08 23.73
C MET A 35 11.33 -22.72 22.49
N GLY A 36 12.11 -23.40 21.61
CA GLY A 36 11.57 -24.09 20.43
C GLY A 36 11.31 -23.20 19.22
N TYR A 37 11.84 -21.97 19.22
CA TYR A 37 11.70 -21.01 18.13
C TYR A 37 12.98 -20.90 17.29
N TYR A 38 12.81 -20.62 16.01
CA TYR A 38 13.94 -20.38 15.09
C TYR A 38 14.14 -18.86 14.95
N PRO A 39 15.23 -18.29 15.50
CA PRO A 39 15.48 -16.85 15.42
C PRO A 39 15.80 -16.44 13.98
N THR A 40 15.03 -15.51 13.44
CA THR A 40 15.27 -14.93 12.10
C THR A 40 16.03 -13.60 12.21
N GLN A 41 15.79 -12.85 13.28
CA GLN A 41 16.48 -11.59 13.52
C GLN A 41 16.60 -11.33 15.03
N VAL A 42 17.82 -10.94 15.48
CA VAL A 42 18.09 -10.56 16.87
C VAL A 42 18.86 -9.24 16.85
N ALA A 43 18.30 -8.19 17.45
CA ALA A 43 18.90 -6.87 17.51
C ALA A 43 19.01 -6.36 18.96
N GLU A 44 20.17 -5.80 19.32
CA GLU A 44 20.37 -5.14 20.62
C GLU A 44 19.64 -3.79 20.63
N VAL A 45 18.82 -3.57 21.67
CA VAL A 45 18.12 -2.30 21.88
C VAL A 45 19.00 -1.42 22.76
N LYS A 46 19.68 -0.46 22.17
CA LYS A 46 20.39 0.61 22.89
C LYS A 46 19.40 1.71 23.24
N ASP A 47 18.50 1.46 24.19
CA ASP A 47 17.59 2.50 24.67
C ASP A 47 18.11 3.15 25.95
N THR A 48 18.26 4.46 25.93
CA THR A 48 18.41 5.28 27.14
C THR A 48 17.09 5.31 27.91
N PRO A 49 17.09 5.32 29.26
CA PRO A 49 15.89 5.24 30.11
C PRO A 49 14.81 6.29 29.84
N GLU A 50 15.16 7.41 29.20
CA GLU A 50 14.21 8.48 28.84
C GLU A 50 13.35 8.16 27.59
N GLU A 51 13.90 7.44 26.64
CA GLU A 51 13.13 7.06 25.41
C GLU A 51 12.12 5.95 25.68
N ALA A 52 12.41 5.06 26.61
CA ALA A 52 11.47 4.03 27.06
C ALA A 52 10.22 4.62 27.74
N LYS A 53 10.36 5.73 28.50
CA LYS A 53 9.22 6.46 29.10
C LYS A 53 8.38 7.20 28.08
N LYS A 54 9.00 7.81 27.06
CA LYS A 54 8.28 8.49 25.96
C LYS A 54 7.50 7.52 25.08
N ARG A 55 8.03 6.32 24.83
CA ARG A 55 7.31 5.28 24.06
C ARG A 55 6.14 4.67 24.83
N LYS A 56 6.24 4.49 26.17
CA LYS A 56 5.10 4.05 27.01
C LYS A 56 3.98 5.09 27.08
N ALA A 57 4.31 6.38 27.12
CA ALA A 57 3.31 7.46 27.08
C ALA A 57 2.64 7.62 25.70
N ALA A 58 3.37 7.34 24.62
CA ALA A 58 2.82 7.33 23.25
C ALA A 58 1.97 6.08 22.96
N LYS A 59 2.25 4.92 23.59
CA LYS A 59 1.46 3.69 23.47
C LYS A 59 0.12 3.76 24.21
N GLY A 60 -0.02 4.64 25.22
CA GLY A 60 -1.25 4.77 26.01
C GLY A 60 -2.40 5.55 25.35
N LYS A 61 -2.19 6.17 24.16
CA LYS A 61 -3.21 6.95 23.43
C LYS A 61 -3.61 6.40 22.05
N LYS A 62 -3.06 5.28 21.63
CA LYS A 62 -3.61 4.54 20.48
C LYS A 62 -4.45 3.39 20.99
N LYS A 63 -5.64 3.72 21.53
CA LYS A 63 -6.77 2.81 21.65
C LYS A 63 -7.05 2.30 20.23
N GLY A 64 -6.88 0.98 20.05
CA GLY A 64 -6.84 0.32 18.76
C GLY A 64 -8.03 0.65 17.87
N GLU A 65 -7.80 1.50 16.90
CA GLU A 65 -8.33 1.21 15.59
C GLU A 65 -7.39 0.15 15.02
N ILE A 66 -7.81 -1.11 15.12
CA ILE A 66 -7.43 -2.11 14.14
C ILE A 66 -8.08 -1.56 12.86
N SER A 67 -7.41 -0.62 12.19
CA SER A 67 -7.67 -0.40 10.79
C SER A 67 -7.25 -1.71 10.13
N ILE A 68 -8.21 -2.62 9.98
CA ILE A 68 -8.17 -3.64 8.96
C ILE A 68 -8.26 -2.84 7.66
N SER A 69 -7.18 -2.14 7.36
CA SER A 69 -6.94 -1.57 6.06
C SER A 69 -6.72 -2.78 5.18
N LEU A 70 -7.81 -3.26 4.60
CA LEU A 70 -7.72 -4.17 3.47
C LEU A 70 -6.67 -3.55 2.54
N PRO A 71 -5.65 -4.32 2.14
CA PRO A 71 -4.63 -3.79 1.27
C PRO A 71 -5.30 -3.34 -0.03
N THR A 72 -5.49 -2.05 -0.16
CA THR A 72 -6.16 -1.41 -1.31
C THR A 72 -5.22 -0.41 -1.93
N VAL A 73 -5.26 -0.36 -3.25
CA VAL A 73 -4.57 0.67 -4.02
C VAL A 73 -5.51 1.85 -4.19
N SER A 74 -5.08 3.04 -3.81
CA SER A 74 -5.90 4.23 -4.00
C SER A 74 -5.98 4.62 -5.47
N THR A 75 -7.10 5.20 -5.90
CA THR A 75 -7.24 5.72 -7.27
C THR A 75 -6.13 6.73 -7.60
N LYS A 76 -5.67 7.49 -6.61
CA LYS A 76 -4.59 8.47 -6.77
C LYS A 76 -3.25 7.77 -7.09
N GLU A 77 -2.92 6.71 -6.37
CA GLU A 77 -1.68 5.93 -6.62
C GLU A 77 -1.71 5.30 -8.01
N LEU A 78 -2.85 4.72 -8.40
CA LEU A 78 -3.01 4.15 -9.73
C LEU A 78 -2.89 5.21 -10.83
N THR A 79 -3.53 6.38 -10.68
CA THR A 79 -3.43 7.49 -11.64
C THR A 79 -2.00 7.97 -11.78
N GLN A 80 -1.29 8.16 -10.65
CA GLN A 80 0.10 8.59 -10.64
C GLN A 80 1.02 7.56 -11.31
N PHE A 81 0.84 6.27 -11.00
CA PHE A 81 1.57 5.19 -11.64
C PHE A 81 1.34 5.18 -13.16
N THR A 82 0.08 5.26 -13.62
CA THR A 82 -0.26 5.27 -15.04
C THR A 82 0.36 6.45 -15.75
N ARG A 83 0.32 7.66 -15.17
CA ARG A 83 0.97 8.86 -15.74
C ARG A 83 2.48 8.69 -15.84
N GLN A 84 3.13 8.22 -14.78
CA GLN A 84 4.57 8.02 -14.77
C GLN A 84 5.00 6.95 -15.78
N LEU A 85 4.24 5.83 -15.87
CA LEU A 85 4.53 4.81 -16.87
C LEU A 85 4.37 5.35 -18.29
N ALA A 86 3.29 6.09 -18.57
CA ALA A 86 3.06 6.71 -19.85
C ALA A 86 4.24 7.60 -20.28
N VAL A 87 4.72 8.45 -19.38
CA VAL A 87 5.88 9.35 -19.64
C VAL A 87 7.16 8.56 -19.90
N LEU A 88 7.41 7.47 -19.17
CA LEU A 88 8.60 6.64 -19.36
C LEU A 88 8.58 5.92 -20.72
N ILE A 89 7.41 5.38 -21.11
CA ILE A 89 7.26 4.70 -22.40
C ILE A 89 7.32 5.71 -23.56
N ASP A 90 6.69 6.89 -23.41
CA ASP A 90 6.76 7.98 -24.38
C ASP A 90 8.21 8.47 -24.59
N ALA A 91 9.03 8.47 -23.53
CA ALA A 91 10.46 8.75 -23.59
C ALA A 91 11.29 7.60 -24.21
N GLY A 92 10.65 6.52 -24.70
CA GLY A 92 11.32 5.39 -25.35
C GLY A 92 11.91 4.36 -24.38
N LEU A 93 11.57 4.42 -23.09
CA LEU A 93 12.07 3.43 -22.13
C LEU A 93 11.34 2.09 -22.35
N PRO A 94 12.05 0.95 -22.43
CA PRO A 94 11.41 -0.36 -22.49
C PRO A 94 10.47 -0.61 -21.31
N LEU A 95 9.31 -1.21 -21.58
CA LEU A 95 8.24 -1.43 -20.60
C LEU A 95 8.75 -2.06 -19.28
N MET A 96 9.55 -3.12 -19.39
CA MET A 96 10.12 -3.81 -18.23
C MET A 96 10.97 -2.88 -17.34
N ARG A 97 11.82 -2.05 -17.96
CA ARG A 97 12.63 -1.07 -17.22
C ARG A 97 11.78 0.02 -16.58
N GLY A 98 10.72 0.44 -17.26
CA GLY A 98 9.73 1.37 -16.72
C GLY A 98 9.07 0.82 -15.48
N MET A 99 8.59 -0.42 -15.55
CA MET A 99 7.96 -1.14 -14.45
C MET A 99 8.90 -1.29 -13.24
N ASP A 100 10.14 -1.75 -13.44
CA ASP A 100 11.16 -1.90 -12.39
C ASP A 100 11.48 -0.57 -11.70
N THR A 101 11.59 0.51 -12.47
CA THR A 101 11.87 1.84 -11.95
C THR A 101 10.72 2.34 -11.09
N LEU A 102 9.48 2.17 -11.54
CA LEU A 102 8.30 2.60 -10.82
C LEU A 102 8.06 1.73 -9.57
N ALA A 103 8.29 0.43 -9.64
CA ALA A 103 8.17 -0.46 -8.48
C ALA A 103 9.06 -0.01 -7.31
N LYS A 104 10.25 0.57 -7.59
CA LYS A 104 11.15 1.10 -6.56
C LYS A 104 10.62 2.38 -5.91
N SER A 105 9.83 3.18 -6.63
CA SER A 105 9.28 4.45 -6.15
C SER A 105 7.94 4.31 -5.43
N ILE A 106 7.25 3.18 -5.57
CA ILE A 106 5.96 2.90 -4.93
C ILE A 106 6.14 2.67 -3.42
N HIS A 107 5.45 3.50 -2.61
CA HIS A 107 5.49 3.42 -1.15
C HIS A 107 4.53 2.37 -0.58
N ASN A 108 3.43 2.10 -1.27
CA ASN A 108 2.44 1.11 -0.86
C ASN A 108 2.96 -0.31 -1.13
N PRO A 109 3.29 -1.12 -0.10
CA PRO A 109 3.90 -2.44 -0.30
C PRO A 109 2.99 -3.41 -1.05
N TYR A 110 1.67 -3.28 -0.90
CA TYR A 110 0.69 -4.10 -1.61
C TYR A 110 0.72 -3.77 -3.11
N PHE A 111 0.68 -2.47 -3.47
CA PHE A 111 0.74 -2.06 -4.87
C PHE A 111 2.08 -2.41 -5.51
N LYS A 112 3.18 -2.22 -4.77
CA LYS A 112 4.52 -2.64 -5.21
C LYS A 112 4.59 -4.13 -5.53
N GLY A 113 4.00 -4.98 -4.67
CA GLY A 113 3.93 -6.42 -4.90
C GLY A 113 3.21 -6.76 -6.20
N ILE A 114 2.11 -6.07 -6.51
CA ILE A 114 1.34 -6.26 -7.73
C ILE A 114 2.14 -5.83 -8.97
N ILE A 115 2.82 -4.69 -8.91
CA ILE A 115 3.65 -4.22 -10.04
C ILE A 115 4.81 -5.18 -10.32
N ASN A 116 5.42 -5.75 -9.27
CA ASN A 116 6.45 -6.79 -9.44
C ASN A 116 5.86 -8.06 -10.06
N ASP A 117 4.69 -8.55 -9.61
CA ASP A 117 4.02 -9.74 -10.17
C ASP A 117 3.67 -9.54 -11.66
N ILE A 118 3.24 -8.33 -12.04
CA ILE A 118 3.01 -7.97 -13.44
C ILE A 118 4.34 -8.01 -14.22
N GLY A 119 5.41 -7.44 -13.68
CA GLY A 119 6.74 -7.48 -14.28
C GLY A 119 7.22 -8.91 -14.49
N ASP A 120 7.12 -9.76 -13.46
CA ASP A 120 7.51 -11.18 -13.54
C ASP A 120 6.68 -11.94 -14.58
N THR A 121 5.38 -11.66 -14.66
CA THR A 121 4.47 -12.26 -15.65
C THR A 121 4.86 -11.90 -17.09
N ILE A 122 5.22 -10.63 -17.34
CA ILE A 122 5.71 -10.18 -18.64
C ILE A 122 7.06 -10.81 -18.95
N GLY A 123 7.95 -10.91 -17.96
CA GLY A 123 9.26 -11.56 -18.10
C GLY A 123 9.16 -13.05 -18.46
N GLN A 124 8.05 -13.71 -18.11
CA GLN A 124 7.72 -15.09 -18.48
C GLN A 124 7.11 -15.20 -19.90
N GLY A 125 6.97 -14.08 -20.62
CA GLY A 125 6.51 -14.05 -22.01
C GLY A 125 5.01 -13.75 -22.19
N SER A 126 4.28 -13.41 -21.12
CA SER A 126 2.88 -12.94 -21.24
C SER A 126 2.84 -11.50 -21.74
N THR A 127 1.72 -11.11 -22.36
CA THR A 127 1.50 -9.71 -22.75
C THR A 127 1.23 -8.84 -21.52
N PHE A 128 1.44 -7.53 -21.63
CA PHE A 128 1.15 -6.59 -20.53
C PHE A 128 -0.33 -6.61 -20.18
N SER A 129 -1.22 -6.64 -21.17
CA SER A 129 -2.68 -6.74 -20.94
C SER A 129 -3.08 -8.01 -20.21
N GLU A 130 -2.46 -9.16 -20.50
CA GLU A 130 -2.69 -10.42 -19.78
C GLU A 130 -2.20 -10.37 -18.34
N ALA A 131 -1.03 -9.77 -18.12
CA ALA A 131 -0.49 -9.57 -16.77
C ALA A 131 -1.40 -8.68 -15.92
N LEU A 132 -1.91 -7.58 -16.48
CA LEU A 132 -2.89 -6.70 -15.82
C LEU A 132 -4.21 -7.42 -15.50
N ALA A 133 -4.66 -8.32 -16.38
CA ALA A 133 -5.91 -9.05 -16.20
C ALA A 133 -5.90 -10.00 -15.00
N LYS A 134 -4.74 -10.37 -14.47
CA LYS A 134 -4.60 -11.12 -13.21
C LYS A 134 -5.02 -10.30 -11.97
N HIS A 135 -5.06 -8.96 -12.08
CA HIS A 135 -5.38 -8.04 -10.99
C HIS A 135 -6.65 -7.19 -11.25
N PRO A 136 -7.83 -7.82 -11.46
CA PRO A 136 -9.05 -7.11 -11.90
C PRO A 136 -9.64 -6.18 -10.82
N LYS A 137 -9.19 -6.29 -9.57
CA LYS A 137 -9.59 -5.39 -8.47
C LYS A 137 -8.94 -4.02 -8.56
N ILE A 138 -7.84 -3.89 -9.30
CA ILE A 138 -7.05 -2.67 -9.44
C ILE A 138 -7.17 -2.10 -10.83
N PHE A 139 -7.01 -2.97 -11.84
CA PHE A 139 -7.13 -2.60 -13.24
C PHE A 139 -8.49 -3.03 -13.76
N ASP A 140 -9.35 -2.06 -14.05
CA ASP A 140 -10.68 -2.33 -14.58
C ASP A 140 -10.62 -2.83 -16.04
N LYS A 141 -11.77 -3.31 -16.52
CA LYS A 141 -11.89 -3.84 -17.90
C LYS A 141 -11.54 -2.80 -18.97
N LEU A 142 -11.84 -1.52 -18.70
CA LEU A 142 -11.51 -0.44 -19.63
C LEU A 142 -9.99 -0.29 -19.76
N PHE A 143 -9.30 -0.26 -18.60
CA PHE A 143 -7.84 -0.17 -18.55
C PHE A 143 -7.18 -1.30 -19.33
N ILE A 144 -7.57 -2.56 -19.04
CA ILE A 144 -7.01 -3.76 -19.68
C ILE A 144 -7.25 -3.73 -21.19
N ASN A 145 -8.46 -3.39 -21.63
CA ASN A 145 -8.80 -3.38 -23.06
C ASN A 145 -8.07 -2.26 -23.83
N MET A 146 -7.87 -1.09 -23.22
CA MET A 146 -7.09 -0.01 -23.83
C MET A 146 -5.62 -0.39 -23.97
N VAL A 147 -5.01 -0.99 -22.93
CA VAL A 147 -3.65 -1.51 -23.00
C VAL A 147 -3.54 -2.58 -24.07
N LYS A 148 -4.48 -3.52 -24.13
CA LYS A 148 -4.50 -4.57 -25.16
C LYS A 148 -4.58 -4.01 -26.58
N ALA A 149 -5.42 -3.01 -26.79
CA ALA A 149 -5.51 -2.34 -28.09
C ALA A 149 -4.19 -1.62 -28.46
N GLY A 150 -3.55 -0.97 -27.48
CA GLY A 150 -2.24 -0.32 -27.66
C GLY A 150 -1.11 -1.32 -27.95
N GLU A 151 -1.11 -2.49 -27.28
CA GLU A 151 -0.13 -3.57 -27.53
C GLU A 151 -0.27 -4.12 -28.96
N ILE A 152 -1.49 -4.48 -29.36
CA ILE A 152 -1.77 -5.06 -30.68
C ILE A 152 -1.46 -4.03 -31.78
N GLY A 153 -1.77 -2.76 -31.55
CA GLY A 153 -1.52 -1.66 -32.49
C GLY A 153 -0.08 -1.15 -32.50
N GLY A 154 0.78 -1.58 -31.57
CA GLY A 154 2.16 -1.07 -31.44
C GLY A 154 2.22 0.40 -30.97
N VAL A 155 1.14 0.91 -30.38
CA VAL A 155 0.98 2.33 -29.92
C VAL A 155 0.66 2.38 -28.42
N LEU A 156 1.43 1.61 -27.64
CA LEU A 156 1.22 1.47 -26.20
C LEU A 156 1.35 2.82 -25.47
N GLU A 157 2.30 3.68 -25.92
CA GLU A 157 2.49 5.03 -25.38
C GLU A 157 1.23 5.88 -25.51
N VAL A 158 0.55 5.84 -26.67
CA VAL A 158 -0.70 6.57 -26.90
C VAL A 158 -1.81 6.06 -26.00
N ALA A 159 -1.93 4.72 -25.87
CA ALA A 159 -2.94 4.09 -25.02
C ALA A 159 -2.75 4.48 -23.54
N LEU A 160 -1.50 4.43 -23.04
CA LEU A 160 -1.17 4.79 -21.66
C LEU A 160 -1.39 6.27 -21.38
N ASN A 161 -1.02 7.17 -22.31
CA ASN A 161 -1.27 8.60 -22.19
C ASN A 161 -2.77 8.89 -22.09
N ARG A 162 -3.60 8.29 -22.94
CA ARG A 162 -5.06 8.42 -22.88
C ARG A 162 -5.65 7.88 -21.57
N LEU A 163 -5.13 6.75 -21.08
CA LEU A 163 -5.52 6.19 -19.78
C LEU A 163 -5.18 7.14 -18.62
N ALA A 164 -3.98 7.72 -18.64
CA ALA A 164 -3.56 8.68 -17.63
C ALA A 164 -4.47 9.93 -17.62
N GLU A 165 -4.76 10.50 -18.79
CA GLU A 165 -5.70 11.63 -18.91
C GLU A 165 -7.11 11.30 -18.41
N PHE A 166 -7.61 10.12 -18.76
CA PHE A 166 -8.93 9.66 -18.31
C PHE A 166 -8.96 9.49 -16.78
N ALA A 167 -7.93 8.88 -16.19
CA ALA A 167 -7.82 8.68 -14.76
C ALA A 167 -7.73 10.04 -14.01
N GLU A 168 -6.95 11.00 -14.51
CA GLU A 168 -6.84 12.34 -13.93
C GLU A 168 -8.16 13.11 -14.00
N LYS A 169 -8.83 13.11 -15.14
CA LYS A 169 -10.16 13.73 -15.30
C LYS A 169 -11.18 13.10 -14.37
N SER A 170 -11.22 11.78 -14.30
CA SER A 170 -12.12 11.03 -13.41
C SER A 170 -11.87 11.39 -11.93
N GLN A 171 -10.61 11.50 -11.53
CA GLN A 171 -10.25 11.89 -10.16
C GLN A 171 -10.67 13.34 -9.87
N SER A 172 -10.45 14.27 -10.80
CA SER A 172 -10.86 15.66 -10.68
C SER A 172 -12.39 15.81 -10.51
N ILE A 173 -13.16 15.07 -11.32
CA ILE A 173 -14.63 15.06 -11.25
C ILE A 173 -15.08 14.52 -9.89
N LYS A 174 -14.53 13.41 -9.43
CA LYS A 174 -14.86 12.86 -8.09
C LYS A 174 -14.58 13.85 -6.97
N GLY A 175 -13.47 14.59 -7.05
CA GLY A 175 -13.15 15.66 -6.11
C GLY A 175 -14.18 16.78 -6.11
N LYS A 176 -14.57 17.27 -7.29
CA LYS A 176 -15.58 18.33 -7.45
C LYS A 176 -16.96 17.90 -6.94
N VAL A 177 -17.38 16.66 -7.24
CA VAL A 177 -18.66 16.11 -6.75
C VAL A 177 -18.64 16.02 -5.22
N LYS A 178 -17.56 15.52 -4.62
CA LYS A 178 -17.43 15.45 -3.16
C LYS A 178 -17.52 16.82 -2.50
N SER A 179 -16.85 17.83 -3.07
CA SER A 179 -16.94 19.22 -2.58
C SER A 179 -18.33 19.82 -2.75
N ALA A 180 -19.00 19.56 -3.88
CA ALA A 180 -20.37 20.04 -4.12
C ALA A 180 -21.40 19.40 -3.18
N MET A 181 -21.19 18.15 -2.77
CA MET A 181 -22.07 17.45 -1.82
C MET A 181 -21.98 17.99 -0.38
N PHE A 182 -20.93 18.76 -0.06
CA PHE A 182 -20.78 19.32 1.29
C PHE A 182 -21.94 20.28 1.66
N TYR A 183 -22.32 21.15 0.73
CA TYR A 183 -23.40 22.12 0.98
C TYR A 183 -24.78 21.46 1.24
N PRO A 184 -25.30 20.56 0.39
CA PRO A 184 -26.55 19.87 0.66
C PRO A 184 -26.57 19.10 2.00
N VAL A 185 -25.46 18.45 2.33
CA VAL A 185 -25.34 17.69 3.60
C VAL A 185 -25.38 18.64 4.79
N ALA A 186 -24.65 19.77 4.74
CA ALA A 186 -24.68 20.77 5.80
C ALA A 186 -26.09 21.35 6.03
N VAL A 187 -26.80 21.71 4.95
CA VAL A 187 -28.18 22.20 5.03
C VAL A 187 -29.11 21.14 5.62
N MET A 188 -29.04 19.91 5.21
CA MET A 188 -29.84 18.80 5.75
C MET A 188 -29.61 18.60 7.25
N VAL A 189 -28.36 18.66 7.70
CA VAL A 189 -28.01 18.54 9.11
C VAL A 189 -28.63 19.68 9.93
N VAL A 190 -28.46 20.91 9.48
CA VAL A 190 -29.04 22.07 10.17
C VAL A 190 -30.57 22.00 10.22
N ALA A 191 -31.23 21.69 9.10
CA ALA A 191 -32.69 21.53 9.05
C ALA A 191 -33.20 20.44 9.99
N THR A 192 -32.47 19.30 10.06
CA THR A 192 -32.83 18.21 10.96
C THR A 192 -32.71 18.62 12.44
N ILE A 193 -31.64 19.36 12.79
CA ILE A 193 -31.44 19.88 14.14
C ILE A 193 -32.58 20.83 14.53
N ILE A 194 -32.94 21.79 13.65
CA ILE A 194 -34.01 22.73 13.90
C ILE A 194 -35.35 22.02 14.09
N MET A 195 -35.66 21.06 13.23
CA MET A 195 -36.89 20.28 13.32
C MET A 195 -36.95 19.46 14.63
N TRP A 196 -35.84 18.90 15.04
CA TRP A 196 -35.73 18.13 16.30
C TRP A 196 -35.96 19.03 17.53
N VAL A 197 -35.38 20.25 17.54
CA VAL A 197 -35.58 21.24 18.60
C VAL A 197 -37.03 21.68 18.68
N LEU A 198 -37.69 21.99 17.53
CA LEU A 198 -39.09 22.37 17.51
C LEU A 198 -40.06 21.26 17.92
N MET A 199 -39.66 20.00 17.76
CA MET A 199 -40.49 18.86 18.17
C MET A 199 -40.37 18.57 19.67
N THR A 200 -39.29 18.99 20.30
CA THR A 200 -39.01 18.73 21.74
C THR A 200 -39.44 19.94 22.63
N PHE A 201 -39.64 21.10 22.09
CA PHE A 201 -40.11 22.34 22.75
C PHE A 201 -41.54 22.69 22.34
#